data_72855d0045ffd321756116075d03ab7c
#
_entry.id   72855d0045ffd321756116075d03ab7c
#
_cell.length_a   1.000
_cell.length_b   1.000
_cell.length_c   1.000
_cell.angle_alpha   90.00
_cell.angle_beta   90.00
_cell.angle_gamma   90.00
#
_symmetry.space_group_name_H-M   'P 1'
#
loop_
_entity.id
_entity.type
_entity.pdbx_description
1 polymer ?
#
loop_
_entity_poly.entity_id
_entity_poly.type
_entity_poly.pdbx_seq_one_letter_code
_entity_poly.pdbx_strand_id
1 'polypeptide(L)'
;MKIFKTFRFESAHFLPFVEEGHKCGRLHGHSFEVEIHVQGEVQEKEGWIMDFADIKSAFKPLLNILDHRLLNEIDGLDNPTSENIALWIQ
;
A
#
# COMPACT_ATOMS: atom_id res chain seq x y z
N MET A 1 5.71 18.55 -11.10
CA MET A 1 4.26 18.27 -10.93
C MET A 1 4.06 16.85 -10.44
N LYS A 2 3.08 16.63 -9.58
CA LYS A 2 2.74 15.30 -9.07
C LYS A 2 1.31 14.95 -9.41
N ILE A 3 1.09 13.69 -9.74
CA ILE A 3 -0.24 13.10 -9.82
C ILE A 3 -0.31 11.94 -8.83
N PHE A 4 -1.49 11.53 -8.42
CA PHE A 4 -1.63 10.34 -7.60
C PHE A 4 -2.91 9.59 -7.92
N LYS A 5 -2.89 8.32 -7.59
CA LYS A 5 -4.07 7.46 -7.69
C LYS A 5 -4.23 6.72 -6.38
N THR A 6 -5.48 6.62 -5.92
CA THR A 6 -5.83 5.95 -4.67
C THR A 6 -6.26 4.52 -4.96
N PHE A 7 -5.76 3.59 -4.15
CA PHE A 7 -6.12 2.18 -4.17
C PHE A 7 -6.60 1.76 -2.80
N ARG A 8 -7.45 0.75 -2.74
CA ARG A 8 -7.94 0.19 -1.49
C ARG A 8 -7.77 -1.31 -1.49
N PHE A 9 -7.45 -1.85 -0.31
CA PHE A 9 -7.43 -3.30 -0.10
C PHE A 9 -7.90 -3.61 1.32
N GLU A 10 -8.37 -4.83 1.49
CA GLU A 10 -8.85 -5.35 2.77
C GLU A 10 -7.88 -6.42 3.23
N SER A 11 -7.37 -6.31 4.44
CA SER A 11 -6.48 -7.33 4.99
C SER A 11 -6.50 -7.33 6.50
N ALA A 12 -5.99 -8.41 7.07
CA ALA A 12 -5.82 -8.56 8.49
C ALA A 12 -4.35 -8.40 8.87
N HIS A 13 -4.09 -7.95 10.07
CA HIS A 13 -2.76 -7.89 10.63
C HIS A 13 -2.81 -7.85 12.16
N PHE A 14 -1.65 -8.04 12.76
CA PHE A 14 -1.42 -7.73 14.16
C PHE A 14 -0.03 -7.10 14.29
N LEU A 15 0.15 -6.28 15.32
CA LEU A 15 1.42 -5.59 15.56
C LEU A 15 2.17 -6.31 16.69
N PRO A 16 3.20 -7.13 16.37
CA PRO A 16 3.82 -7.99 17.36
C PRO A 16 4.73 -7.26 18.37
N PHE A 17 5.11 -6.02 18.06
CA PHE A 17 6.08 -5.27 18.87
C PHE A 17 5.46 -4.15 19.70
N VAL A 18 4.13 -4.08 19.78
CA VAL A 18 3.45 -3.15 20.69
C VAL A 18 3.47 -3.73 22.12
N GLU A 19 3.17 -2.88 23.10
CA GLU A 19 3.11 -3.31 24.51
C GLU A 19 2.08 -4.42 24.70
N GLU A 20 2.36 -5.33 25.63
CA GLU A 20 1.43 -6.39 26.01
C GLU A 20 0.09 -5.77 26.44
N GLY A 21 -1.01 -6.33 25.91
CA GLY A 21 -2.35 -5.81 26.17
C GLY A 21 -2.80 -4.70 25.24
N HIS A 22 -1.91 -4.18 24.37
CA HIS A 22 -2.29 -3.18 23.37
C HIS A 22 -3.25 -3.80 22.35
N LYS A 23 -4.35 -3.10 22.04
CA LYS A 23 -5.38 -3.60 21.11
C LYS A 23 -4.81 -3.97 19.74
N CYS A 24 -3.83 -3.24 19.26
CA CYS A 24 -3.21 -3.48 17.94
C CYS A 24 -2.33 -4.73 17.91
N GLY A 25 -1.98 -5.30 19.07
CA GLY A 25 -1.31 -6.58 19.15
C GLY A 25 -2.22 -7.76 18.86
N ARG A 26 -3.53 -7.55 18.84
CA ARG A 26 -4.50 -8.58 18.49
C ARG A 26 -4.72 -8.62 16.99
N LEU A 27 -5.04 -9.80 16.48
CA LEU A 27 -5.42 -9.97 15.09
C LEU A 27 -6.69 -9.16 14.80
N HIS A 28 -6.62 -8.29 13.82
CA HIS A 28 -7.77 -7.46 13.42
C HIS A 28 -7.68 -7.14 11.93
N GLY A 29 -8.81 -6.76 11.35
CA GLY A 29 -8.90 -6.41 9.93
C GLY A 29 -9.15 -4.93 9.73
N HIS A 30 -8.68 -4.44 8.60
CA HIS A 30 -8.88 -3.06 8.17
C HIS A 30 -9.14 -2.98 6.68
N SER A 31 -9.84 -1.90 6.30
CA SER A 31 -9.72 -1.34 4.95
C SER A 31 -8.48 -0.44 4.94
N PHE A 32 -7.57 -0.71 4.02
CA PHE A 32 -6.38 0.11 3.82
C PHE A 32 -6.56 0.96 2.58
N GLU A 33 -6.13 2.20 2.66
CA GLU A 33 -6.14 3.12 1.52
C GLU A 33 -4.70 3.52 1.24
N VAL A 34 -4.29 3.39 -0.02
CA VAL A 34 -2.93 3.68 -0.47
C VAL A 34 -2.99 4.69 -1.59
N GLU A 35 -2.20 5.75 -1.47
CA GLU A 35 -2.00 6.71 -2.54
C GLU A 35 -0.64 6.48 -3.19
N ILE A 36 -0.64 6.21 -4.49
CA ILE A 36 0.59 6.09 -5.26
C ILE A 36 0.82 7.42 -5.98
N HIS A 37 1.86 8.11 -5.57
CA HIS A 37 2.24 9.42 -6.11
C HIS A 37 3.33 9.24 -7.16
N VAL A 38 3.17 9.91 -8.29
CA VAL A 38 4.16 9.93 -9.37
C VAL A 38 4.54 11.37 -9.64
N GLN A 39 5.83 11.63 -9.63
CA GLN A 39 6.38 12.94 -9.93
C GLN A 39 7.05 12.92 -11.29
N GLY A 40 6.83 13.95 -12.08
CA GLY A 40 7.42 14.04 -13.41
C GLY A 40 7.05 15.34 -14.11
N GLU A 41 7.44 15.42 -15.38
CA GLU A 41 7.10 16.53 -16.23
C GLU A 41 5.90 16.16 -17.12
N VAL A 42 5.07 17.14 -17.40
CA VAL A 42 3.95 16.99 -18.33
C VAL A 42 4.52 16.77 -19.73
N GLN A 43 4.13 15.66 -20.37
CA GLN A 43 4.53 15.35 -21.73
C GLN A 43 3.86 16.32 -22.69
N GLU A 44 4.64 16.89 -23.59
CA GLU A 44 4.15 17.94 -24.50
C GLU A 44 3.04 17.42 -25.41
N LYS A 45 3.19 16.23 -25.94
CA LYS A 45 2.24 15.64 -26.88
C LYS A 45 0.95 15.21 -26.19
N GLU A 46 1.04 14.41 -25.13
CA GLU A 46 -0.11 13.82 -24.45
C GLU A 46 -0.76 14.80 -23.47
N GLY A 47 0.00 15.75 -22.93
CA GLY A 47 -0.50 16.68 -21.93
C GLY A 47 -0.62 16.11 -20.51
N TRP A 48 0.00 14.97 -20.26
CA TRP A 48 -0.03 14.30 -18.94
C TRP A 48 1.38 13.89 -18.48
N ILE A 49 1.54 13.58 -17.22
CA ILE A 49 2.77 12.96 -16.71
C ILE A 49 2.83 11.51 -17.15
N MET A 50 1.75 10.76 -16.91
CA MET A 50 1.54 9.41 -17.39
C MET A 50 0.06 9.07 -17.30
N ASP A 51 -0.35 8.00 -17.97
CA ASP A 51 -1.71 7.50 -17.89
C ASP A 51 -1.97 6.86 -16.52
N PHE A 52 -3.09 7.19 -15.90
CA PHE A 52 -3.50 6.53 -14.65
C PHE A 52 -3.64 5.02 -14.80
N ALA A 53 -3.98 4.54 -16.00
CA ALA A 53 -4.03 3.11 -16.27
C ALA A 53 -2.66 2.43 -16.10
N ASP A 54 -1.57 3.13 -16.40
CA ASP A 54 -0.22 2.63 -16.20
C ASP A 54 0.13 2.51 -14.71
N ILE A 55 -0.31 3.47 -13.91
CA ILE A 55 -0.16 3.41 -12.45
C ILE A 55 -0.90 2.20 -11.90
N LYS A 56 -2.14 1.99 -12.34
CA LYS A 56 -2.96 0.86 -11.93
C LYS A 56 -2.31 -0.47 -12.30
N SER A 57 -1.83 -0.60 -13.53
CA SER A 57 -1.17 -1.81 -14.02
C SER A 57 0.11 -2.12 -13.26
N ALA A 58 0.91 -1.09 -12.95
CA ALA A 58 2.15 -1.25 -12.21
C ALA A 58 1.91 -1.67 -10.76
N PHE A 59 0.86 -1.17 -10.13
CA PHE A 59 0.55 -1.48 -8.73
C PHE A 59 -0.22 -2.79 -8.55
N LYS A 60 -0.92 -3.26 -9.56
CA LYS A 60 -1.81 -4.43 -9.46
C LYS A 60 -1.13 -5.68 -8.88
N PRO A 61 0.10 -6.06 -9.29
CA PRO A 61 0.76 -7.21 -8.69
C PRO A 61 0.96 -7.07 -7.17
N LEU A 62 1.31 -5.88 -6.69
CA LEU A 62 1.47 -5.61 -5.27
C LEU A 62 0.13 -5.64 -4.55
N LEU A 63 -0.90 -5.07 -5.17
CA LEU A 63 -2.25 -5.07 -4.63
C LEU A 63 -2.75 -6.51 -4.43
N ASN A 64 -2.48 -7.40 -5.39
CA ASN A 64 -2.86 -8.81 -5.30
C ASN A 64 -2.13 -9.54 -4.16
N ILE A 65 -0.92 -9.11 -3.82
CA ILE A 65 -0.17 -9.66 -2.68
C ILE A 65 -0.75 -9.16 -1.35
N LEU A 66 -1.21 -7.92 -1.31
CA LEU A 66 -1.67 -7.25 -0.08
C LEU A 66 -3.13 -7.55 0.25
N ASP A 67 -3.98 -7.77 -0.76
CA ASP A 67 -5.43 -7.84 -0.58
C ASP A 67 -5.88 -9.20 -0.06
N HIS A 68 -6.78 -9.19 0.94
CA HIS A 68 -7.37 -10.40 1.53
C HIS A 68 -6.31 -11.37 2.07
N ARG A 69 -5.34 -10.83 2.80
CA ARG A 69 -4.21 -11.59 3.38
C ARG A 69 -4.09 -11.33 4.88
N LEU A 70 -3.31 -12.17 5.53
CA LEU A 70 -2.68 -11.84 6.81
C LEU A 70 -1.33 -11.19 6.47
N LEU A 71 -1.23 -9.89 6.66
CA LEU A 71 -0.05 -9.13 6.22
C LEU A 71 1.24 -9.61 6.88
N ASN A 72 1.16 -10.11 8.11
CA ASN A 72 2.33 -10.63 8.84
C ASN A 72 3.01 -11.82 8.15
N GLU A 73 2.30 -12.51 7.25
CA GLU A 73 2.85 -13.66 6.51
C GLU A 73 3.58 -13.26 5.23
N ILE A 74 3.49 -11.99 4.84
CA ILE A 74 4.15 -11.49 3.64
C ILE A 74 5.61 -11.22 3.95
N ASP A 75 6.53 -11.71 3.09
CA ASP A 75 7.96 -11.45 3.23
C ASP A 75 8.24 -9.95 3.30
N GLY A 76 8.95 -9.54 4.34
CA GLY A 76 9.28 -8.14 4.56
C GLY A 76 8.23 -7.37 5.36
N LEU A 77 7.10 -8.00 5.72
CA LEU A 77 6.05 -7.39 6.52
C LEU A 77 5.84 -8.08 7.87
N ASP A 78 6.90 -8.49 8.53
CA ASP A 78 6.83 -9.12 9.85
C ASP A 78 6.21 -8.18 10.90
N ASN A 79 6.41 -6.88 10.73
CA ASN A 79 5.81 -5.84 11.56
C ASN A 79 5.01 -4.89 10.65
N PRO A 80 3.77 -5.24 10.28
CA PRO A 80 3.02 -4.53 9.24
C PRO A 80 2.27 -3.30 9.76
N THR A 81 3.03 -2.34 10.30
CA THR A 81 2.53 -1.00 10.58
C THR A 81 2.23 -0.28 9.26
N SER A 82 1.43 0.78 9.29
CA SER A 82 1.18 1.59 8.11
C SER A 82 2.48 2.12 7.50
N GLU A 83 3.42 2.54 8.34
CA GLU A 83 4.72 3.04 7.92
C GLU A 83 5.53 1.95 7.20
N ASN A 84 5.58 0.75 7.76
CA ASN A 84 6.32 -0.36 7.15
C ASN A 84 5.65 -0.88 5.87
N ILE A 85 4.32 -0.86 5.81
CA ILE A 85 3.60 -1.18 4.57
C ILE A 85 3.97 -0.18 3.47
N ALA A 86 3.99 1.11 3.80
CA ALA A 86 4.38 2.14 2.84
C ALA A 86 5.82 1.96 2.35
N LEU A 87 6.74 1.63 3.23
CA LEU A 87 8.15 1.35 2.86
C LEU A 87 8.26 0.10 1.98
N TRP A 88 7.47 -0.92 2.27
CA TRP A 88 7.48 -2.16 1.49
C TRP A 88 7.01 -1.93 0.05
N ILE A 89 6.02 -1.03 -0.13
CA ILE A 89 5.46 -0.70 -1.44
C ILE A 89 6.47 0.10 -2.31
N GLN A 90 7.31 0.90 -1.69
CA GLN A 90 8.26 1.75 -2.42
C GLN A 90 9.18 0.97 -3.37
#